data_90637b31826eeea1bc05f50bfed95d8f
#
_entry.id   90637b31826eeea1bc05f50bfed95d8f
#
_cell.length_a   1.000
_cell.length_b   1.000
_cell.length_c   1.000
_cell.angle_alpha   90.00
_cell.angle_beta   90.00
_cell.angle_gamma   90.00
#
_symmetry.space_group_name_H-M   'P 1'
#
loop_
_entity.id
_entity.type
_entity.pdbx_description
1 polymer ?
#
loop_
_entity_poly.entity_id
_entity_poly.type
_entity_poly.pdbx_seq_one_letter_code
_entity_poly.pdbx_strand_id
1 'polypeptide(L)'
;MKFTWGTGILLAILAFAGFITYFFVITLVDKKYDHELVTENYYAQELDFQKNIDAEKQTLEAHMQVDMAYTPGAKEGIRLDFPTAVIGKEVIGVIFCYRPSDSKLDFTLPITALDGCSLMIPDNLLKEGRWTIRVEYGFE
;
A
#
# COMPACT_ATOMS: atom_id res chain seq x y z
N MET A 1 7.92 -55.93 -23.50
CA MET A 1 6.80 -55.49 -22.61
C MET A 1 5.61 -55.20 -23.49
N LYS A 2 4.47 -55.91 -23.30
CA LYS A 2 3.26 -55.63 -24.06
C LYS A 2 2.57 -54.42 -23.46
N PHE A 3 2.50 -53.36 -24.19
CA PHE A 3 1.72 -52.19 -23.81
C PHE A 3 0.25 -52.56 -23.72
N THR A 4 -0.25 -52.71 -22.55
CA THR A 4 -1.67 -52.95 -22.30
C THR A 4 -2.41 -51.60 -22.04
N TRP A 5 -3.66 -51.51 -22.39
CA TRP A 5 -4.46 -50.30 -22.18
C TRP A 5 -4.41 -49.79 -20.73
N GLY A 6 -4.35 -50.68 -19.75
CA GLY A 6 -4.20 -50.35 -18.34
C GLY A 6 -2.85 -49.68 -18.01
N THR A 7 -1.73 -50.06 -18.68
CA THR A 7 -0.46 -49.37 -18.47
C THR A 7 -0.45 -47.95 -19.03
N GLY A 8 -1.22 -47.71 -20.10
CA GLY A 8 -1.44 -46.34 -20.64
C GLY A 8 -2.16 -45.44 -19.66
N ILE A 9 -3.21 -45.91 -19.02
CA ILE A 9 -3.95 -45.13 -17.99
C ILE A 9 -3.04 -44.84 -16.78
N LEU A 10 -2.32 -45.88 -16.32
CA LEU A 10 -1.40 -45.67 -15.16
C LEU A 10 -0.38 -44.57 -15.45
N LEU A 11 0.26 -44.61 -16.63
CA LEU A 11 1.23 -43.59 -17.05
C LEU A 11 0.61 -42.19 -17.14
N ALA A 12 -0.64 -42.09 -17.66
CA ALA A 12 -1.35 -40.81 -17.73
C ALA A 12 -1.61 -40.22 -16.33
N ILE A 13 -2.04 -41.08 -15.37
CA ILE A 13 -2.27 -40.65 -13.98
C ILE A 13 -0.95 -40.22 -13.33
N LEU A 14 0.14 -40.96 -13.52
CA LEU A 14 1.45 -40.60 -12.97
C LEU A 14 1.97 -39.29 -13.56
N ALA A 15 1.82 -39.09 -14.87
CA ALA A 15 2.19 -37.84 -15.54
C ALA A 15 1.38 -36.64 -14.99
N PHE A 16 0.08 -36.81 -14.81
CA PHE A 16 -0.79 -35.80 -14.24
C PHE A 16 -0.42 -35.49 -12.78
N ALA A 17 -0.19 -36.51 -11.96
CA ALA A 17 0.23 -36.33 -10.58
C ALA A 17 1.58 -35.58 -10.50
N GLY A 18 2.53 -35.94 -11.35
CA GLY A 18 3.82 -35.25 -11.45
C GLY A 18 3.68 -33.78 -11.87
N PHE A 19 2.81 -33.51 -12.81
CA PHE A 19 2.49 -32.15 -13.25
C PHE A 19 1.94 -31.30 -12.10
N ILE A 20 0.94 -31.80 -11.39
CA ILE A 20 0.37 -31.09 -10.24
C ILE A 20 1.40 -30.86 -9.14
N THR A 21 2.19 -31.90 -8.82
CA THR A 21 3.24 -31.78 -7.80
C THR A 21 4.29 -30.76 -8.19
N TYR A 22 4.70 -30.69 -9.44
CA TYR A 22 5.63 -29.70 -9.97
C TYR A 22 5.12 -28.27 -9.76
N PHE A 23 3.88 -27.98 -10.14
CA PHE A 23 3.30 -26.66 -9.92
C PHE A 23 3.13 -26.31 -8.44
N PHE A 24 2.75 -27.29 -7.62
CA PHE A 24 2.63 -27.11 -6.18
C PHE A 24 3.97 -26.72 -5.54
N VAL A 25 5.06 -27.42 -5.90
CA VAL A 25 6.40 -27.12 -5.40
C VAL A 25 6.86 -25.73 -5.86
N ILE A 26 6.66 -25.37 -7.13
CA ILE A 26 7.02 -24.04 -7.63
C ILE A 26 6.27 -22.96 -6.85
N THR A 27 4.98 -23.12 -6.61
CA THR A 27 4.18 -22.15 -5.89
C THR A 27 4.65 -21.96 -4.44
N LEU A 28 5.15 -23.03 -3.80
CA LEU A 28 5.66 -22.95 -2.43
C LEU A 28 7.09 -22.39 -2.33
N VAL A 29 7.93 -22.61 -3.35
CA VAL A 29 9.35 -22.24 -3.31
C VAL A 29 9.60 -20.86 -3.92
N ASP A 30 8.80 -20.46 -4.89
CA ASP A 30 9.00 -19.21 -5.59
C ASP A 30 8.37 -18.06 -4.78
N LYS A 31 9.23 -17.26 -4.15
CA LYS A 31 8.84 -16.04 -3.39
C LYS A 31 8.04 -15.01 -4.22
N LYS A 32 7.96 -15.18 -5.53
CA LYS A 32 7.15 -14.34 -6.39
C LYS A 32 5.65 -14.53 -6.14
N TYR A 33 5.25 -15.68 -5.62
CA TYR A 33 3.87 -16.03 -5.26
C TYR A 33 3.60 -15.91 -3.77
N ASP A 34 4.59 -15.44 -3.01
CA ASP A 34 4.44 -15.16 -1.58
C ASP A 34 3.61 -13.88 -1.44
N HIS A 35 2.30 -14.06 -1.48
CA HIS A 35 1.36 -13.03 -1.07
C HIS A 35 1.40 -13.01 0.45
N GLU A 36 1.90 -11.93 1.02
CA GLU A 36 1.78 -11.66 2.44
C GLU A 36 0.30 -11.78 2.84
N LEU A 37 -0.08 -12.98 3.26
CA LEU A 37 -1.39 -13.26 3.80
C LEU A 37 -1.47 -12.58 5.17
N VAL A 38 -2.23 -11.49 5.17
CA VAL A 38 -2.89 -10.87 6.33
C VAL A 38 -2.23 -11.12 7.70
N THR A 39 -1.68 -10.05 8.21
CA THR A 39 -1.11 -9.83 9.54
C THR A 39 -1.77 -10.65 10.66
N GLU A 40 -0.95 -11.28 11.51
CA GLU A 40 -1.35 -12.03 12.72
C GLU A 40 -2.11 -11.17 13.76
N ASN A 41 -2.23 -9.85 13.55
CA ASN A 41 -2.85 -8.89 14.45
C ASN A 41 -4.16 -8.28 13.90
N TYR A 42 -5.06 -9.09 13.38
CA TYR A 42 -6.33 -8.62 12.86
C TYR A 42 -7.14 -7.79 13.88
N TYR A 43 -7.19 -8.22 15.14
CA TYR A 43 -7.89 -7.50 16.20
C TYR A 43 -7.24 -6.15 16.58
N ALA A 44 -5.93 -6.05 16.54
CA ALA A 44 -5.25 -4.77 16.77
C ALA A 44 -5.51 -3.79 15.60
N GLN A 45 -5.54 -4.30 14.38
CA GLN A 45 -5.89 -3.49 13.20
C GLN A 45 -7.34 -3.03 13.20
N GLU A 46 -8.27 -3.83 13.72
CA GLU A 46 -9.68 -3.45 13.83
C GLU A 46 -9.87 -2.27 14.82
N LEU A 47 -9.15 -2.30 15.95
CA LEU A 47 -9.17 -1.17 16.91
C LEU A 47 -8.54 0.09 16.32
N ASP A 48 -7.45 -0.04 15.58
CA ASP A 48 -6.81 1.08 14.90
C ASP A 48 -7.67 1.59 13.73
N PHE A 49 -8.39 0.71 13.06
CA PHE A 49 -9.34 1.08 12.02
C PHE A 49 -10.48 1.96 12.56
N GLN A 50 -11.03 1.62 13.73
CA GLN A 50 -12.07 2.45 14.36
C GLN A 50 -11.54 3.83 14.74
N LYS A 51 -10.32 3.91 15.29
CA LYS A 51 -9.68 5.20 15.61
C LYS A 51 -9.45 6.04 14.36
N ASN A 52 -9.05 5.41 13.24
CA ASN A 52 -8.85 6.10 11.98
C ASN A 52 -10.16 6.68 11.43
N ILE A 53 -11.27 5.91 11.51
CA ILE A 53 -12.60 6.38 11.10
C ILE A 53 -13.04 7.58 11.96
N ASP A 54 -12.83 7.51 13.27
CA ASP A 54 -13.22 8.58 14.17
C ASP A 54 -12.36 9.84 13.96
N ALA A 55 -11.06 9.69 13.69
CA ALA A 55 -10.17 10.80 13.34
C ALA A 55 -10.55 11.42 11.98
N GLU A 56 -10.91 10.61 10.99
CA GLU A 56 -11.37 11.10 9.69
C GLU A 56 -12.68 11.88 9.82
N LYS A 57 -13.64 11.40 10.60
CA LYS A 57 -14.89 12.13 10.88
C LYS A 57 -14.62 13.47 11.57
N GLN A 58 -13.76 13.48 12.59
CA GLN A 58 -13.39 14.72 13.27
C GLN A 58 -12.73 15.72 12.32
N THR A 59 -11.86 15.23 11.43
CA THR A 59 -11.20 16.05 10.40
C THR A 59 -12.22 16.66 9.43
N LEU A 60 -13.23 15.88 9.03
CA LEU A 60 -14.32 16.34 8.18
C LEU A 60 -15.18 17.40 8.87
N GLU A 61 -15.59 17.16 10.10
CA GLU A 61 -16.43 18.06 10.90
C GLU A 61 -15.69 19.38 11.20
N ALA A 62 -14.38 19.31 11.42
CA ALA A 62 -13.55 20.48 11.67
C ALA A 62 -13.11 21.24 10.39
N HIS A 63 -13.47 20.76 9.19
CA HIS A 63 -12.98 21.30 7.91
C HIS A 63 -11.46 21.35 7.81
N MET A 64 -10.79 20.34 8.35
CA MET A 64 -9.33 20.20 8.42
C MET A 64 -8.80 19.20 7.38
N GLN A 65 -9.46 19.05 6.27
CA GLN A 65 -9.05 18.17 5.19
C GLN A 65 -7.80 18.71 4.49
N VAL A 66 -6.95 17.79 4.05
CA VAL A 66 -5.80 18.08 3.20
C VAL A 66 -6.20 17.79 1.75
N ASP A 67 -6.11 18.80 0.92
CA ASP A 67 -6.37 18.67 -0.51
C ASP A 67 -5.11 18.15 -1.23
N MET A 68 -5.32 17.31 -2.23
CA MET A 68 -4.24 16.70 -2.97
C MET A 68 -4.35 17.05 -4.45
N ALA A 69 -3.27 17.59 -5.01
CA ALA A 69 -3.18 17.90 -6.43
C ALA A 69 -1.87 17.39 -7.03
N TYR A 70 -1.96 16.77 -8.20
CA TYR A 70 -0.78 16.46 -9.00
C TYR A 70 -0.33 17.72 -9.75
N THR A 71 0.93 18.10 -9.61
CA THR A 71 1.49 19.28 -10.26
C THR A 71 2.51 18.84 -11.33
N PRO A 72 2.15 18.90 -12.63
CA PRO A 72 3.09 18.62 -13.71
C PRO A 72 4.05 19.79 -13.92
N GLY A 73 5.31 19.52 -14.24
CA GLY A 73 6.29 20.54 -14.62
C GLY A 73 7.60 20.49 -13.84
N ALA A 74 8.28 21.64 -13.67
CA ALA A 74 9.63 21.71 -13.11
C ALA A 74 9.74 21.21 -11.66
N LYS A 75 8.63 21.14 -10.93
CA LYS A 75 8.49 20.49 -9.63
C LYS A 75 7.37 19.46 -9.75
N GLU A 76 7.65 18.37 -10.47
CA GLU A 76 6.70 17.27 -10.61
C GLU A 76 6.52 16.53 -9.30
N GLY A 77 5.26 16.16 -9.02
CA GLY A 77 4.92 15.41 -7.83
C GLY A 77 3.50 15.66 -7.34
N ILE A 78 3.22 15.15 -6.17
CA ILE A 78 1.93 15.32 -5.50
C ILE A 78 2.06 16.46 -4.50
N ARG A 79 1.28 17.51 -4.70
CA ARG A 79 1.15 18.61 -3.75
C ARG A 79 0.02 18.31 -2.78
N LEU A 80 0.31 18.45 -1.51
CA LEU A 80 -0.63 18.37 -0.41
C LEU A 80 -0.85 19.80 0.12
N ASP A 81 -2.08 20.28 0.02
CA ASP A 81 -2.49 21.60 0.51
C ASP A 81 -3.24 21.44 1.84
N PHE A 82 -2.65 21.95 2.90
CA PHE A 82 -3.21 21.93 4.24
C PHE A 82 -4.20 23.08 4.42
N PRO A 83 -5.19 22.94 5.32
CA PRO A 83 -6.14 23.99 5.59
C PRO A 83 -5.47 25.24 6.12
N THR A 84 -6.04 26.40 5.83
CA THR A 84 -5.50 27.71 6.25
C THR A 84 -5.42 27.87 7.77
N ALA A 85 -6.13 27.07 8.53
CA ALA A 85 -6.10 27.04 9.99
C ALA A 85 -4.72 26.64 10.58
N VAL A 86 -3.85 26.04 9.78
CA VAL A 86 -2.50 25.66 10.21
C VAL A 86 -1.44 26.72 9.89
N ILE A 87 -1.80 27.82 9.22
CA ILE A 87 -0.87 28.91 8.89
C ILE A 87 -0.31 29.53 10.17
N GLY A 88 1.03 29.55 10.27
CA GLY A 88 1.72 30.11 11.43
C GLY A 88 1.75 29.23 12.67
N LYS A 89 1.27 27.99 12.57
CA LYS A 89 1.36 26.99 13.61
C LYS A 89 2.46 25.99 13.28
N GLU A 90 3.06 25.40 14.32
CA GLU A 90 3.97 24.29 14.14
C GLU A 90 3.17 23.02 13.85
N VAL A 91 3.29 22.52 12.63
CA VAL A 91 2.60 21.29 12.21
C VAL A 91 3.59 20.14 12.33
N ILE A 92 3.21 19.16 13.15
CA ILE A 92 3.96 17.92 13.32
C ILE A 92 3.09 16.77 12.81
N GLY A 93 3.67 15.90 12.00
CA GLY A 93 2.92 14.79 11.47
C GLY A 93 3.72 13.86 10.58
N VAL A 94 3.01 12.92 10.01
CA VAL A 94 3.59 11.88 9.18
C VAL A 94 2.68 11.61 7.98
N ILE A 95 3.29 11.45 6.82
CA ILE A 95 2.63 11.07 5.58
C ILE A 95 3.00 9.64 5.27
N PHE A 96 2.02 8.77 5.20
CA PHE A 96 2.18 7.38 4.79
C PHE A 96 1.81 7.25 3.32
N CYS A 97 2.76 6.84 2.50
CA CYS A 97 2.54 6.55 1.08
C CYS A 97 2.52 5.04 0.90
N TYR A 98 1.35 4.52 0.61
CA TYR A 98 1.08 3.09 0.48
C TYR A 98 0.76 2.71 -0.96
N ARG A 99 1.41 1.66 -1.47
CA ARG A 99 1.17 1.14 -2.80
C ARG A 99 0.54 -0.26 -2.75
N PRO A 100 -0.76 -0.41 -3.06
CA PRO A 100 -1.46 -1.69 -2.97
C PRO A 100 -0.87 -2.82 -3.83
N SER A 101 -0.10 -2.47 -4.88
CA SER A 101 0.48 -3.44 -5.80
C SER A 101 1.87 -3.96 -5.39
N ASP A 102 2.57 -3.26 -4.48
CA ASP A 102 3.93 -3.64 -4.06
C ASP A 102 4.29 -2.94 -2.74
N SER A 103 4.13 -3.65 -1.63
CA SER A 103 4.41 -3.16 -0.27
C SER A 103 5.88 -2.77 -0.04
N LYS A 104 6.81 -3.28 -0.87
CA LYS A 104 8.24 -2.93 -0.77
C LYS A 104 8.53 -1.49 -1.18
N LEU A 105 7.59 -0.83 -1.83
CA LEU A 105 7.69 0.56 -2.24
C LEU A 105 7.01 1.52 -1.28
N ASP A 106 6.39 1.01 -0.23
CA ASP A 106 5.76 1.84 0.79
C ASP A 106 6.83 2.65 1.52
N PHE A 107 6.54 3.91 1.73
CA PHE A 107 7.43 4.81 2.45
C PHE A 107 6.66 5.81 3.30
N THR A 108 7.37 6.41 4.23
CA THR A 108 6.83 7.36 5.18
C THR A 108 7.65 8.64 5.15
N LEU A 109 6.98 9.77 5.12
CA LEU A 109 7.62 11.09 5.15
C LEU A 109 7.18 11.86 6.40
N PRO A 110 8.10 12.35 7.22
CA PRO A 110 7.75 13.23 8.33
C PRO A 110 7.38 14.62 7.79
N ILE A 111 6.40 15.27 8.40
CA ILE A 111 6.07 16.67 8.16
C ILE A 111 6.98 17.48 9.07
N THR A 112 8.04 18.07 8.52
CA THR A 112 9.04 18.85 9.28
C THR A 112 8.92 20.35 9.02
N ALA A 113 8.44 20.73 7.84
CA ALA A 113 8.19 22.10 7.47
C ALA A 113 7.19 22.15 6.32
N LEU A 114 6.28 23.12 6.37
CA LEU A 114 5.35 23.43 5.29
C LEU A 114 5.86 24.65 4.53
N ASP A 115 5.76 24.64 3.22
CA ASP A 115 6.00 25.83 2.39
C ASP A 115 4.69 26.64 2.34
N GLY A 116 4.53 27.52 3.32
CA GLY A 116 3.24 28.19 3.59
C GLY A 116 2.24 27.23 4.22
N CYS A 117 1.33 26.67 3.46
CA CYS A 117 0.40 25.60 3.86
C CYS A 117 0.46 24.41 2.89
N SER A 118 1.52 24.25 2.13
CA SER A 118 1.68 23.14 1.20
C SER A 118 2.93 22.32 1.46
N LEU A 119 2.87 21.04 1.11
CA LEU A 119 3.98 20.13 1.12
C LEU A 119 4.02 19.37 -0.21
N MET A 120 5.22 19.20 -0.78
CA MET A 120 5.41 18.52 -2.04
C MET A 120 6.04 17.15 -1.81
N ILE A 121 5.39 16.11 -2.32
CA ILE A 121 5.97 14.77 -2.44
C ILE A 121 6.58 14.69 -3.84
N PRO A 122 7.91 14.59 -3.98
CA PRO A 122 8.54 14.61 -5.28
C PRO A 122 8.29 13.32 -6.07
N ASP A 123 8.14 13.45 -7.38
CA ASP A 123 7.79 12.36 -8.30
C ASP A 123 8.83 11.24 -8.34
N ASN A 124 10.09 11.55 -8.05
CA ASN A 124 11.16 10.55 -8.01
C ASN A 124 10.98 9.46 -6.95
N LEU A 125 10.14 9.69 -5.94
CA LEU A 125 9.76 8.71 -4.92
C LEU A 125 8.53 7.89 -5.34
N LEU A 126 7.80 8.37 -6.33
CA LEU A 126 6.55 7.78 -6.78
C LEU A 126 6.77 7.05 -8.10
N LYS A 127 6.60 5.74 -8.12
CA LYS A 127 6.52 4.98 -9.37
C LYS A 127 5.12 5.11 -9.97
N GLU A 128 5.03 5.03 -11.30
CA GLU A 128 3.75 5.01 -11.99
C GLU A 128 2.79 3.97 -11.40
N GLY A 129 1.54 4.37 -11.19
CA GLY A 129 0.50 3.51 -10.66
C GLY A 129 -0.36 4.18 -9.60
N ARG A 130 -1.19 3.36 -8.94
CA ARG A 130 -2.09 3.82 -7.89
C ARG A 130 -1.36 3.88 -6.56
N TRP A 131 -1.49 5.01 -5.89
CA TRP A 131 -1.00 5.24 -4.52
C TRP A 131 -2.16 5.61 -3.62
N THR A 132 -2.08 5.19 -2.38
CA THR A 132 -2.93 5.65 -1.29
C THR A 132 -2.07 6.45 -0.34
N ILE A 133 -2.45 7.71 -0.10
CA ILE A 133 -1.72 8.62 0.78
C ILE A 133 -2.58 8.87 2.00
N ARG A 134 -2.02 8.61 3.19
CA ARG A 134 -2.62 8.91 4.47
C ARG A 134 -1.78 9.95 5.18
N VAL A 135 -2.40 11.03 5.60
CA VAL A 135 -1.75 12.14 6.30
C VAL A 135 -2.25 12.17 7.73
N GLU A 136 -1.35 12.01 8.68
CA GLU A 136 -1.63 12.17 10.10
C GLU A 136 -0.87 13.40 10.59
N TYR A 137 -1.57 14.40 11.06
CA TYR A 137 -0.95 15.63 11.53
C TYR A 137 -1.64 16.21 12.74
N GLY A 138 -0.86 16.93 13.55
CA GLY A 138 -1.30 17.73 14.65
C GLY A 138 -0.63 19.10 14.61
N PHE A 139 -1.16 20.06 15.30
CA PHE A 139 -0.60 21.41 15.42
C PHE A 139 -0.84 21.95 16.82
N GLU A 140 0.11 22.76 17.30
CA GLU A 140 -0.01 23.53 18.54
C GLU A 140 -0.26 25.01 18.26
#